data_390e08297b60bb2edc8fb2e9dad5c451
#
_entry.id   390e08297b60bb2edc8fb2e9dad5c451
#
_cell.length_a   1.000
_cell.length_b   1.000
_cell.length_c   1.000
_cell.angle_alpha   90.00
_cell.angle_beta   90.00
_cell.angle_gamma   90.00
#
_symmetry.space_group_name_H-M   'P 1'
#
loop_
_entity.id
_entity.type
_entity.pdbx_description
1 polymer ?
#
loop_
_entity_poly.entity_id
_entity_poly.type
_entity_poly.pdbx_seq_one_letter_code
_entity_poly.pdbx_strand_id
1 'polypeptide(L)'
;HQHLVRSIDKNIIPMDNQQPTDPNGNKTKVPVGYDKGRIELSGYVSIRYRPTERLGLSIGLREEMFGSEWTPIIPAFFTDYLISKRGNLVAKASISRNYRFPSLNDLYFLPGGNPDLKNEHGFSYDAGVSFDVGKKGVYKLGGSASWFDSYIDDWIIWLPTTKGFFSPRNVKKVHAY
;
A
#
# COMPACT_ATOMS: atom_id res chain seq x y z
N HIS A 1 9.72 11.30 8.82
CA HIS A 1 8.45 11.98 9.10
C HIS A 1 7.80 11.34 10.33
N GLN A 2 7.31 12.18 11.24
CA GLN A 2 6.52 11.75 12.38
C GLN A 2 5.09 12.26 12.18
N HIS A 3 4.12 11.37 12.20
CA HIS A 3 2.70 11.71 12.11
C HIS A 3 1.94 11.17 13.32
N LEU A 4 1.13 12.03 13.94
CA LEU A 4 0.08 11.61 14.85
C LEU A 4 -1.19 11.41 14.04
N VAL A 5 -1.60 10.17 13.85
CA VAL A 5 -2.86 9.84 13.20
C VAL A 5 -3.92 9.66 14.29
N ARG A 6 -4.90 10.53 14.29
CA ARG A 6 -6.11 10.41 15.13
C ARG A 6 -7.31 10.38 14.21
N SER A 7 -8.10 9.33 14.32
CA SER A 7 -9.37 9.24 13.62
C SER A 7 -10.51 9.21 14.61
N ILE A 8 -11.41 10.17 14.46
CA ILE A 8 -12.63 10.29 15.25
C ILE A 8 -13.79 10.26 14.27
N ASP A 9 -14.54 9.17 14.27
CA ASP A 9 -15.80 9.10 13.56
C ASP A 9 -16.94 8.95 14.56
N LYS A 10 -17.57 10.08 14.90
CA LYS A 10 -18.67 10.15 15.89
C LYS A 10 -20.04 10.30 15.25
N ASN A 11 -20.12 10.41 13.92
CA ASN A 11 -21.33 10.93 13.25
C ASN A 11 -22.05 9.93 12.35
N ILE A 12 -21.69 8.67 12.34
CA ILE A 12 -22.49 7.69 11.60
C ILE A 12 -23.67 7.28 12.47
N ILE A 13 -24.81 7.92 12.23
CA ILE A 13 -26.09 7.48 12.78
C ILE A 13 -26.50 6.24 11.99
N PRO A 14 -26.61 5.05 12.62
CA PRO A 14 -27.08 3.86 11.92
C PRO A 14 -28.47 4.14 11.35
N MET A 15 -28.71 3.73 10.10
CA MET A 15 -30.08 3.77 9.56
C MET A 15 -31.02 3.00 10.50
N ASP A 16 -32.21 3.53 10.71
CA ASP A 16 -33.17 3.08 11.74
C ASP A 16 -33.50 1.58 11.69
N ASN A 17 -33.35 0.95 10.52
CA ASN A 17 -33.55 -0.48 10.27
C ASN A 17 -32.30 -1.37 10.53
N GLN A 18 -31.14 -0.79 10.86
CA GLN A 18 -29.89 -1.52 11.12
C GLN A 18 -29.53 -1.60 12.61
N GLN A 19 -30.34 -1.04 13.48
CA GLN A 19 -30.10 -1.10 14.92
C GLN A 19 -30.49 -2.48 15.46
N PRO A 20 -29.61 -3.21 16.16
CA PRO A 20 -29.98 -4.45 16.82
C PRO A 20 -31.03 -4.17 17.87
N THR A 21 -32.02 -5.04 18.00
CA THR A 21 -33.03 -5.01 19.04
C THR A 21 -32.59 -5.89 20.20
N ASP A 22 -32.86 -5.41 21.41
CA ASP A 22 -32.73 -6.23 22.62
C ASP A 22 -33.80 -7.37 22.66
N PRO A 23 -33.68 -8.32 23.58
CA PRO A 23 -34.70 -9.40 23.72
C PRO A 23 -36.12 -8.89 23.96
N ASN A 24 -36.31 -7.63 24.37
CA ASN A 24 -37.60 -6.99 24.63
C ASN A 24 -38.10 -6.18 23.41
N GLY A 25 -37.40 -6.22 22.27
CA GLY A 25 -37.78 -5.52 21.05
C GLY A 25 -37.39 -4.05 20.99
N ASN A 26 -36.64 -3.53 21.96
CA ASN A 26 -36.20 -2.15 21.95
C ASN A 26 -34.92 -1.99 21.07
N LYS A 27 -34.86 -0.92 20.30
CA LYS A 27 -33.66 -0.59 19.51
C LYS A 27 -32.50 -0.21 20.44
N THR A 28 -31.43 -1.00 20.42
CA THR A 28 -30.21 -0.72 21.17
C THR A 28 -29.32 0.25 20.41
N LYS A 29 -28.88 1.32 21.06
CA LYS A 29 -27.88 2.22 20.49
C LYS A 29 -26.54 1.48 20.42
N VAL A 30 -26.14 1.07 19.22
CA VAL A 30 -24.80 0.54 18.99
C VAL A 30 -23.86 1.72 18.85
N PRO A 31 -22.75 1.77 19.61
CA PRO A 31 -21.72 2.78 19.35
C PRO A 31 -21.18 2.60 17.94
N VAL A 32 -21.21 3.67 17.15
CA VAL A 32 -20.68 3.69 15.79
C VAL A 32 -19.45 4.58 15.78
N GLY A 33 -18.40 4.10 15.13
CA GLY A 33 -17.14 4.83 15.05
C GLY A 33 -16.18 4.49 16.20
N TYR A 34 -15.06 5.21 16.24
CA TYR A 34 -14.01 5.03 17.23
C TYR A 34 -13.24 6.34 17.47
N ASP A 35 -12.58 6.44 18.63
CA ASP A 35 -11.62 7.51 18.93
C ASP A 35 -10.29 6.85 19.34
N LYS A 36 -9.39 6.72 18.38
CA LYS A 36 -8.07 6.12 18.55
C LYS A 36 -7.00 6.95 17.87
N GLY A 37 -5.83 7.04 18.46
CA GLY A 37 -4.66 7.67 17.90
C GLY A 37 -3.47 6.72 17.92
N ARG A 38 -2.58 6.88 16.95
CA ARG A 38 -1.35 6.11 16.82
C ARG A 38 -0.23 7.05 16.36
N ILE A 39 0.94 6.93 16.95
CA ILE A 39 2.14 7.60 16.46
C ILE A 39 2.70 6.74 15.33
N GLU A 40 3.02 7.39 14.21
CA GLU A 40 3.66 6.76 13.07
C GLU A 40 4.97 7.47 12.78
N LEU A 41 6.05 6.70 12.65
CA LEU A 41 7.38 7.20 12.32
C LEU A 41 7.88 6.43 11.10
N SER A 42 8.49 7.11 10.15
CA SER A 42 9.12 6.47 8.99
C SER A 42 10.51 7.04 8.72
N GLY A 43 11.46 6.15 8.47
CA GLY A 43 12.81 6.45 8.01
C GLY A 43 13.05 5.85 6.63
N TYR A 44 13.70 6.60 5.75
CA TYR A 44 14.07 6.14 4.43
C TYR A 44 15.48 6.60 4.08
N VAL A 45 16.29 5.69 3.55
CA VAL A 45 17.60 5.99 2.98
C VAL A 45 17.70 5.36 1.60
N SER A 46 18.31 6.06 0.65
CA SER A 46 18.59 5.51 -0.67
C SER A 46 20.00 5.88 -1.14
N ILE A 47 20.61 4.94 -1.83
CA ILE A 47 21.92 5.09 -2.46
C ILE A 47 21.77 4.81 -3.94
N ARG A 48 22.27 5.72 -4.75
CA ARG A 48 22.36 5.53 -6.20
C ARG A 48 23.83 5.47 -6.61
N TYR A 49 24.17 4.44 -7.40
CA TYR A 49 25.49 4.20 -7.93
C TYR A 49 25.44 4.05 -9.45
N ARG A 50 26.38 4.69 -10.16
CA ARG A 50 26.53 4.58 -11.61
C ARG A 50 27.92 4.08 -11.96
N PRO A 51 28.10 2.74 -12.05
CA PRO A 51 29.42 2.16 -12.42
C PRO A 51 29.85 2.52 -13.84
N THR A 52 28.90 2.81 -14.73
CA THR A 52 29.15 3.25 -16.08
C THR A 52 28.17 4.35 -16.50
N GLU A 53 28.41 5.02 -17.61
CA GLU A 53 27.46 5.99 -18.18
C GLU A 53 26.13 5.35 -18.59
N ARG A 54 26.08 4.03 -18.75
CA ARG A 54 24.92 3.30 -19.24
C ARG A 54 24.13 2.61 -18.13
N LEU A 55 24.75 2.29 -17.00
CA LEU A 55 24.14 1.51 -15.94
C LEU A 55 23.93 2.36 -14.69
N GLY A 56 22.70 2.47 -14.26
CA GLY A 56 22.29 3.02 -12.97
C GLY A 56 21.78 1.92 -12.05
N LEU A 57 22.24 1.92 -10.81
CA LEU A 57 21.81 1.02 -9.74
C LEU A 57 21.33 1.87 -8.55
N SER A 58 20.21 1.51 -7.95
CA SER A 58 19.73 2.20 -6.75
C SER A 58 19.20 1.19 -5.75
N ILE A 59 19.56 1.38 -4.50
CA ILE A 59 19.05 0.61 -3.36
C ILE A 59 18.38 1.59 -2.41
N GLY A 60 17.14 1.30 -2.04
CA GLY A 60 16.39 2.01 -1.02
C GLY A 60 16.11 1.08 0.16
N LEU A 61 16.19 1.61 1.36
CA LEU A 61 15.79 0.92 2.60
C LEU A 61 14.82 1.80 3.34
N ARG A 62 13.69 1.25 3.75
CA ARG A 62 12.67 1.91 4.54
C ARG A 62 12.38 1.10 5.79
N GLU A 63 12.15 1.78 6.88
CA GLU A 63 11.66 1.21 8.13
C GLU A 63 10.59 2.13 8.69
N GLU A 64 9.53 1.56 9.24
CA GLU A 64 8.38 2.29 9.76
C GLU A 64 8.02 1.77 11.14
N MET A 65 7.51 2.65 11.98
CA MET A 65 6.96 2.33 13.29
C MET A 65 5.50 2.77 13.36
N PHE A 66 4.65 1.88 13.84
CA PHE A 66 3.23 2.11 14.05
C PHE A 66 2.87 1.81 15.50
N GLY A 67 2.66 2.88 16.29
CA GLY A 67 2.53 2.74 17.74
C GLY A 67 3.83 2.31 18.37
N SER A 68 3.92 1.08 18.85
CA SER A 68 5.12 0.45 19.41
C SER A 68 5.75 -0.62 18.52
N GLU A 69 5.16 -0.89 17.36
CA GLU A 69 5.61 -1.96 16.46
C GLU A 69 6.44 -1.41 15.30
N TRP A 70 7.60 -2.02 15.07
CA TRP A 70 8.46 -1.71 13.95
C TRP A 70 8.23 -2.67 12.79
N THR A 71 8.26 -2.15 11.56
CA THR A 71 8.31 -3.00 10.38
C THR A 71 9.65 -3.72 10.31
N PRO A 72 9.72 -4.90 9.69
CA PRO A 72 10.98 -5.38 9.15
C PRO A 72 11.53 -4.38 8.13
N ILE A 73 12.84 -4.33 7.94
CA ILE A 73 13.44 -3.51 6.88
C ILE A 73 12.77 -3.83 5.54
N ILE A 74 12.35 -2.77 4.83
CA ILE A 74 11.65 -2.82 3.55
C ILE A 74 12.63 -2.40 2.46
N PRO A 75 13.33 -3.35 1.82
CA PRO A 75 14.27 -3.06 0.75
C PRO A 75 13.56 -2.82 -0.58
N ALA A 76 14.16 -1.96 -1.41
CA ALA A 76 13.81 -1.78 -2.80
C ALA A 76 15.10 -1.67 -3.63
N PHE A 77 15.14 -2.34 -4.76
CA PHE A 77 16.23 -2.29 -5.73
C PHE A 77 15.71 -1.82 -7.08
N PHE A 78 16.42 -0.90 -7.69
CA PHE A 78 16.09 -0.34 -9.00
C PHE A 78 17.34 -0.36 -9.88
N THR A 79 17.14 -0.67 -11.16
CA THR A 79 18.20 -0.60 -12.16
C THR A 79 17.69 0.06 -13.44
N ASP A 80 18.55 0.83 -14.07
CA ASP A 80 18.33 1.38 -15.41
C ASP A 80 19.56 1.11 -16.29
N TYR A 81 19.31 0.70 -17.54
CA TYR A 81 20.36 0.42 -18.50
C TYR A 81 20.09 1.10 -19.84
N LEU A 82 20.99 1.99 -20.25
CA LEU A 82 20.94 2.68 -21.55
C LEU A 82 21.43 1.74 -22.65
N ILE A 83 20.50 1.13 -23.38
CA ILE A 83 20.77 0.20 -24.46
C ILE A 83 21.35 0.95 -25.67
N SER A 84 20.73 2.09 -26.04
CA SER A 84 21.12 2.88 -27.20
C SER A 84 21.04 4.38 -26.95
N LYS A 85 22.14 5.10 -27.16
CA LYS A 85 22.18 6.57 -27.07
C LYS A 85 21.39 7.24 -28.20
N ARG A 86 21.33 6.65 -29.42
CA ARG A 86 20.67 7.26 -30.57
C ARG A 86 19.17 7.41 -30.41
N GLY A 87 18.54 6.40 -29.81
CA GLY A 87 17.09 6.39 -29.59
C GLY A 87 16.73 6.60 -28.14
N ASN A 88 17.67 6.99 -27.28
CA ASN A 88 17.48 7.05 -25.83
C ASN A 88 16.70 5.81 -25.31
N LEU A 89 17.07 4.63 -25.84
CA LEU A 89 16.44 3.37 -25.49
C LEU A 89 16.99 2.92 -24.13
N VAL A 90 16.11 2.89 -23.12
CA VAL A 90 16.43 2.54 -21.74
C VAL A 90 15.60 1.37 -21.30
N ALA A 91 16.24 0.33 -20.79
CA ALA A 91 15.59 -0.73 -20.01
C ALA A 91 15.62 -0.35 -18.52
N LYS A 92 14.55 -0.67 -17.81
CA LYS A 92 14.41 -0.45 -16.37
C LYS A 92 13.84 -1.71 -15.73
N ALA A 93 14.31 -2.00 -14.51
CA ALA A 93 13.73 -3.06 -13.69
C ALA A 93 13.77 -2.66 -12.22
N SER A 94 12.80 -3.15 -11.46
CA SER A 94 12.77 -2.98 -10.02
C SER A 94 12.25 -4.22 -9.32
N ILE A 95 12.68 -4.40 -8.08
CA ILE A 95 12.10 -5.32 -7.10
C ILE A 95 11.98 -4.58 -5.79
N SER A 96 10.82 -4.66 -5.17
CA SER A 96 10.57 -4.04 -3.87
C SER A 96 9.78 -4.96 -2.96
N ARG A 97 10.14 -4.93 -1.68
CA ARG A 97 9.29 -5.50 -0.64
C ARG A 97 8.19 -4.50 -0.30
N ASN A 98 6.96 -5.01 -0.17
CA ASN A 98 5.82 -4.25 0.29
C ASN A 98 5.49 -4.66 1.72
N TYR A 99 5.05 -3.70 2.52
CA TYR A 99 4.61 -3.93 3.88
C TYR A 99 3.57 -2.87 4.26
N ARG A 100 2.45 -3.29 4.86
CA ARG A 100 1.39 -2.39 5.29
C ARG A 100 0.78 -2.84 6.61
N PHE A 101 0.79 -1.96 7.60
CA PHE A 101 -0.01 -2.13 8.81
C PHE A 101 -1.49 -1.88 8.53
N PRO A 102 -2.40 -2.57 9.23
CA PRO A 102 -3.81 -2.23 9.21
C PRO A 102 -4.02 -0.76 9.62
N SER A 103 -4.94 -0.09 8.95
CA SER A 103 -5.34 1.26 9.34
C SER A 103 -6.11 1.23 10.66
N LEU A 104 -6.21 2.39 11.33
CA LEU A 104 -7.05 2.50 12.53
C LEU A 104 -8.51 2.13 12.24
N ASN A 105 -8.97 2.41 11.02
CA ASN A 105 -10.31 2.03 10.58
C ASN A 105 -10.46 0.50 10.45
N ASP A 106 -9.46 -0.18 9.88
CA ASP A 106 -9.47 -1.64 9.77
C ASP A 106 -9.52 -2.32 11.16
N LEU A 107 -8.83 -1.74 12.14
CA LEU A 107 -8.74 -2.31 13.49
C LEU A 107 -9.94 -1.98 14.38
N TYR A 108 -10.44 -0.74 14.34
CA TYR A 108 -11.28 -0.20 15.40
C TYR A 108 -12.62 0.33 14.95
N PHE A 109 -12.94 0.32 13.64
CA PHE A 109 -14.23 0.75 13.16
C PHE A 109 -15.36 -0.09 13.77
N LEU A 110 -16.32 0.55 14.43
CA LEU A 110 -17.49 -0.14 14.95
C LEU A 110 -18.70 0.09 14.01
N PRO A 111 -19.42 -0.99 13.65
CA PRO A 111 -19.41 -2.32 14.28
C PRO A 111 -18.50 -3.36 13.58
N GLY A 112 -17.63 -3.00 12.66
CA GLY A 112 -17.00 -3.95 11.77
C GLY A 112 -15.49 -4.16 11.92
N GLY A 113 -14.76 -3.29 12.62
CA GLY A 113 -13.30 -3.40 12.75
C GLY A 113 -12.82 -4.72 13.35
N ASN A 114 -11.60 -5.11 13.01
CA ASN A 114 -11.00 -6.35 13.46
C ASN A 114 -9.59 -6.11 14.02
N PRO A 115 -9.42 -6.14 15.36
CA PRO A 115 -8.11 -5.92 15.97
C PRO A 115 -7.11 -7.07 15.78
N ASP A 116 -7.56 -8.24 15.32
CA ASP A 116 -6.71 -9.42 15.12
C ASP A 116 -6.12 -9.49 13.69
N LEU A 117 -6.20 -8.40 12.93
CA LEU A 117 -5.63 -8.35 11.59
C LEU A 117 -4.11 -8.44 11.62
N LYS A 118 -3.59 -9.23 10.69
CA LYS A 118 -2.17 -9.31 10.40
C LYS A 118 -1.76 -8.23 9.42
N ASN A 119 -0.47 -7.87 9.46
CA ASN A 119 0.14 -6.94 8.53
C ASN A 119 0.24 -7.56 7.12
N GLU A 120 -0.11 -6.79 6.10
CA GLU A 120 0.13 -7.21 4.72
C GLU A 120 1.62 -7.15 4.40
N HIS A 121 2.10 -8.13 3.65
CA HIS A 121 3.47 -8.13 3.16
C HIS A 121 3.57 -8.83 1.81
N GLY A 122 4.62 -8.49 1.05
CA GLY A 122 4.77 -9.08 -0.27
C GLY A 122 5.94 -8.51 -1.04
N PHE A 123 5.98 -8.83 -2.33
CA PHE A 123 6.97 -8.32 -3.27
C PHE A 123 6.30 -7.84 -4.54
N SER A 124 6.85 -6.76 -5.10
CA SER A 124 6.48 -6.26 -6.42
C SER A 124 7.71 -6.25 -7.30
N TYR A 125 7.49 -6.60 -8.56
CA TYR A 125 8.48 -6.67 -9.62
C TYR A 125 7.98 -5.82 -10.78
N ASP A 126 8.87 -4.99 -11.33
CA ASP A 126 8.57 -4.18 -12.50
C ASP A 126 9.71 -4.32 -13.50
N ALA A 127 9.38 -4.43 -14.78
CA ALA A 127 10.34 -4.37 -15.86
C ALA A 127 9.74 -3.60 -17.04
N GLY A 128 10.56 -2.82 -17.72
CA GLY A 128 10.06 -2.04 -18.84
C GLY A 128 11.16 -1.49 -19.71
N VAL A 129 10.77 -1.02 -20.88
CA VAL A 129 11.61 -0.32 -21.84
C VAL A 129 10.96 0.99 -22.23
N SER A 130 11.77 2.01 -22.45
CA SER A 130 11.33 3.30 -22.99
C SER A 130 12.30 3.80 -24.04
N PHE A 131 11.78 4.49 -25.04
CA PHE A 131 12.59 5.14 -26.07
C PHE A 131 12.10 6.57 -26.33
N ASP A 132 13.00 7.41 -26.78
CA ASP A 132 12.70 8.79 -27.20
C ASP A 132 13.63 9.15 -28.37
N VAL A 133 13.03 9.23 -29.55
CA VAL A 133 13.74 9.55 -30.80
C VAL A 133 13.18 10.82 -31.40
N GLY A 134 14.04 11.64 -31.99
CA GLY A 134 13.55 12.84 -32.62
C GLY A 134 14.68 13.68 -33.28
N LYS A 135 14.25 14.58 -34.13
CA LYS A 135 15.12 15.62 -34.72
C LYS A 135 14.59 16.97 -34.26
N LYS A 136 15.44 17.72 -33.54
CA LYS A 136 15.08 19.02 -32.99
C LYS A 136 14.42 19.92 -34.05
N GLY A 137 13.22 20.41 -33.77
CA GLY A 137 12.45 21.28 -34.66
C GLY A 137 11.74 20.59 -35.84
N VAL A 138 11.79 19.24 -35.91
CA VAL A 138 11.13 18.47 -36.98
C VAL A 138 10.12 17.49 -36.45
N TYR A 139 10.53 16.58 -35.56
CA TYR A 139 9.64 15.62 -34.91
C TYR A 139 10.23 15.10 -33.60
N LYS A 140 9.33 14.63 -32.75
CA LYS A 140 9.66 13.89 -31.53
C LYS A 140 8.71 12.68 -31.44
N LEU A 141 9.28 11.48 -31.28
CA LEU A 141 8.55 10.23 -31.09
C LEU A 141 9.09 9.53 -29.86
N GLY A 142 8.21 9.19 -28.93
CA GLY A 142 8.57 8.43 -27.74
C GLY A 142 7.52 7.37 -27.43
N GLY A 143 7.94 6.33 -26.75
CA GLY A 143 7.06 5.25 -26.31
C GLY A 143 7.67 4.46 -25.15
N SER A 144 6.81 3.72 -24.45
CA SER A 144 7.24 2.81 -23.39
C SER A 144 6.34 1.59 -23.34
N ALA A 145 6.91 0.47 -22.90
CA ALA A 145 6.19 -0.73 -22.52
C ALA A 145 6.71 -1.18 -21.16
N SER A 146 5.79 -1.58 -20.27
CA SER A 146 6.14 -2.07 -18.95
C SER A 146 5.30 -3.28 -18.59
N TRP A 147 5.88 -4.15 -17.81
CA TRP A 147 5.24 -5.29 -17.17
C TRP A 147 5.44 -5.16 -15.67
N PHE A 148 4.43 -5.55 -14.91
CA PHE A 148 4.51 -5.60 -13.47
C PHE A 148 3.94 -6.93 -12.95
N ASP A 149 4.39 -7.33 -11.77
CA ASP A 149 3.90 -8.49 -11.05
C ASP A 149 3.98 -8.21 -9.55
N SER A 150 2.98 -8.63 -8.80
CA SER A 150 2.92 -8.37 -7.37
C SER A 150 2.27 -9.53 -6.62
N TYR A 151 2.94 -10.00 -5.60
CA TYR A 151 2.47 -11.00 -4.65
C TYR A 151 2.26 -10.36 -3.29
N ILE A 152 1.07 -10.51 -2.73
CA ILE A 152 0.70 -9.97 -1.42
C ILE A 152 0.15 -11.10 -0.57
N ASP A 153 0.76 -11.33 0.57
CA ASP A 153 0.27 -12.22 1.62
C ASP A 153 -0.51 -11.41 2.67
N ASP A 154 -1.50 -12.06 3.27
CA ASP A 154 -2.36 -11.48 4.31
C ASP A 154 -3.06 -10.17 3.90
N TRP A 155 -3.45 -10.04 2.61
CA TRP A 155 -4.15 -8.87 2.12
C TRP A 155 -5.45 -8.61 2.87
N ILE A 156 -5.65 -7.37 3.30
CA ILE A 156 -6.82 -6.95 4.08
C ILE A 156 -7.94 -6.53 3.13
N ILE A 157 -9.07 -7.21 3.22
CA ILE A 157 -10.26 -6.91 2.44
C ILE A 157 -11.50 -6.86 3.35
N TRP A 158 -12.38 -5.90 3.09
CA TRP A 158 -13.66 -5.79 3.79
C TRP A 158 -14.69 -6.72 3.16
N LEU A 159 -15.19 -7.67 3.94
CA LEU A 159 -16.16 -8.67 3.50
C LEU A 159 -17.47 -8.55 4.30
N PRO A 160 -18.62 -8.85 3.66
CA PRO A 160 -19.89 -8.87 4.35
C PRO A 160 -19.92 -10.00 5.39
N THR A 161 -20.49 -9.72 6.54
CA THR A 161 -20.72 -10.71 7.60
C THR A 161 -22.18 -11.18 7.60
N THR A 162 -22.44 -12.30 8.24
CA THR A 162 -23.82 -12.81 8.46
C THR A 162 -24.68 -11.88 9.33
N LYS A 163 -24.03 -10.93 10.02
CA LYS A 163 -24.69 -9.94 10.88
C LYS A 163 -25.11 -8.66 10.15
N GLY A 164 -24.93 -8.59 8.81
CA GLY A 164 -25.36 -7.46 7.98
C GLY A 164 -24.41 -6.26 7.94
N PHE A 165 -23.19 -6.38 8.45
CA PHE A 165 -22.14 -5.36 8.31
C PHE A 165 -20.88 -5.92 7.68
N PHE A 166 -20.00 -5.05 7.18
CA PHE A 166 -18.69 -5.44 6.63
C PHE A 166 -17.64 -5.50 7.74
N SER A 167 -16.73 -6.48 7.64
CA SER A 167 -15.60 -6.62 8.54
C SER A 167 -14.33 -6.95 7.74
N PRO A 168 -13.19 -6.34 8.07
CA PRO A 168 -11.94 -6.62 7.39
C PRO A 168 -11.37 -7.97 7.84
N ARG A 169 -10.81 -8.69 6.87
CA ARG A 169 -10.15 -9.98 7.08
C ARG A 169 -8.91 -10.07 6.21
N ASN A 170 -7.93 -10.83 6.68
CA ASN A 170 -6.79 -11.19 5.87
C ASN A 170 -7.15 -12.30 4.88
N VAL A 171 -6.83 -12.09 3.61
CA VAL A 171 -6.85 -13.10 2.54
C VAL A 171 -5.44 -13.61 2.36
N LYS A 172 -5.26 -14.93 2.32
CA LYS A 172 -3.93 -15.55 2.43
C LYS A 172 -2.95 -15.12 1.34
N LYS A 173 -3.40 -15.06 0.07
CA LYS A 173 -2.51 -14.71 -1.06
C LYS A 173 -3.29 -14.00 -2.15
N VAL A 174 -2.71 -12.93 -2.66
CA VAL A 174 -3.20 -12.21 -3.83
C VAL A 174 -2.05 -12.05 -4.81
N HIS A 175 -2.32 -12.33 -6.08
CA HIS A 175 -1.39 -12.14 -7.18
C HIS A 175 -2.02 -11.15 -8.18
N ALA A 176 -1.30 -10.08 -8.49
CA ALA A 176 -1.69 -9.07 -9.47
C ALA A 176 -0.62 -8.95 -10.56
N TYR A 177 -1.03 -8.98 -11.85
CA TYR A 177 -0.18 -8.86 -13.03
C TYR A 177 -0.88 -8.09 -14.14
#